data_63c55c59bddbd888219bf606954a7e7b
#
_entry.id   63c55c59bddbd888219bf606954a7e7b
#
_cell.length_a   1.000
_cell.length_b   1.000
_cell.length_c   1.000
_cell.angle_alpha   90.00
_cell.angle_beta   90.00
_cell.angle_gamma   90.00
#
_symmetry.space_group_name_H-M   'P 1'
#
loop_
_entity.id
_entity.type
_entity.pdbx_description
1 polymer ?
#
loop_
_entity_poly.entity_id
_entity_poly.type
_entity_poly.pdbx_seq_one_letter_code
_entity_poly.pdbx_strand_id
1 'polypeptide(L)'
;MEKTNEKRNMLKRIMLMLCAVVVVISTVLGSCVTETQAATLSGHGLSKKEKKEFTRILKKEAKKKEITEDNRSYATEWTDKGLRIKKGYAGYDSYSIQKINGKNVLCLYGNVVDEYLSGVTTCKMIYLVNGKVKTYADAGTHLVVRGYSSKGLIMDIGDIACNYILTYKNGKIKASNYLYGDNTGEGNYAKGIQGKTKISKSEYDRIFKKYYADGKYKNIKYKSIKAFK
;
A
#
# COMPACT_ATOMS: atom_id res chain seq x y z
N MET A 1 75.01 2.71 -2.65
CA MET A 1 73.80 1.89 -2.81
C MET A 1 72.73 2.14 -1.76
N GLU A 2 72.99 2.63 -0.60
CA GLU A 2 72.02 2.86 0.50
C GLU A 2 71.00 4.01 0.22
N LYS A 3 71.47 5.14 -0.30
CA LYS A 3 70.62 6.31 -0.58
C LYS A 3 69.47 6.07 -1.60
N THR A 4 69.62 5.10 -2.48
CA THR A 4 68.58 4.71 -3.47
C THR A 4 67.45 3.92 -2.87
N ASN A 5 67.72 3.09 -1.83
CA ASN A 5 66.72 2.35 -1.14
C ASN A 5 65.85 3.19 -0.21
N GLU A 6 66.42 4.19 0.45
CA GLU A 6 65.68 5.14 1.29
C GLU A 6 64.68 5.97 0.46
N LYS A 7 65.08 6.53 -0.66
CA LYS A 7 64.18 7.23 -1.59
C LYS A 7 63.05 6.37 -2.08
N ARG A 8 63.32 5.10 -2.41
CA ARG A 8 62.32 4.17 -2.86
C ARG A 8 61.31 3.78 -1.78
N ASN A 9 61.74 3.67 -0.54
CA ASN A 9 60.86 3.41 0.61
C ASN A 9 60.05 4.65 0.99
N MET A 10 60.59 5.83 0.87
CA MET A 10 59.86 7.08 1.09
C MET A 10 58.79 7.30 0.03
N LEU A 11 59.07 7.01 -1.26
CA LEU A 11 58.08 7.09 -2.34
C LEU A 11 56.93 6.11 -2.13
N LYS A 12 57.23 4.89 -1.70
CA LYS A 12 56.18 3.89 -1.36
C LYS A 12 55.28 4.32 -0.21
N ARG A 13 55.85 4.95 0.82
CA ARG A 13 55.05 5.49 1.96
C ARG A 13 54.16 6.65 1.55
N ILE A 14 54.68 7.56 0.69
CA ILE A 14 53.89 8.68 0.16
C ILE A 14 52.75 8.17 -0.72
N MET A 15 52.99 7.15 -1.56
CA MET A 15 52.02 6.56 -2.44
C MET A 15 50.91 5.83 -1.65
N LEU A 16 51.28 5.13 -0.55
CA LEU A 16 50.33 4.49 0.38
C LEU A 16 49.47 5.51 1.12
N MET A 17 50.06 6.63 1.55
CA MET A 17 49.30 7.72 2.19
C MET A 17 48.34 8.39 1.20
N LEU A 18 48.75 8.64 -0.04
CA LEU A 18 47.88 9.18 -1.09
C LEU A 18 46.71 8.24 -1.41
N CYS A 19 46.96 6.93 -1.49
CA CYS A 19 45.88 5.94 -1.67
C CYS A 19 44.92 5.93 -0.50
N ALA A 20 45.40 6.00 0.74
CA ALA A 20 44.56 6.05 1.95
C ALA A 20 43.70 7.34 1.96
N VAL A 21 44.25 8.48 1.58
CA VAL A 21 43.50 9.75 1.49
C VAL A 21 42.44 9.70 0.40
N VAL A 22 42.71 9.11 -0.76
CA VAL A 22 41.76 8.94 -1.84
C VAL A 22 40.63 8.02 -1.42
N VAL A 23 40.92 6.93 -0.69
CA VAL A 23 39.87 6.00 -0.15
C VAL A 23 39.00 6.71 0.90
N VAL A 24 39.60 7.51 1.78
CA VAL A 24 38.85 8.26 2.79
C VAL A 24 37.99 9.35 2.14
N ILE A 25 38.50 10.06 1.15
CA ILE A 25 37.70 11.05 0.41
C ILE A 25 36.56 10.40 -0.39
N SER A 26 36.81 9.25 -1.01
CA SER A 26 35.73 8.53 -1.72
C SER A 26 34.68 7.96 -0.77
N THR A 27 35.04 7.53 0.44
CA THR A 27 34.04 7.10 1.45
C THR A 27 33.28 8.26 2.06
N VAL A 28 33.91 9.43 2.27
CA VAL A 28 33.23 10.63 2.79
C VAL A 28 32.36 11.30 1.72
N LEU A 29 32.79 11.34 0.47
CA LEU A 29 32.00 11.87 -0.64
C LEU A 29 30.90 10.87 -1.05
N GLY A 30 31.11 9.56 -0.89
CA GLY A 30 30.09 8.53 -1.11
C GLY A 30 28.97 8.56 -0.05
N SER A 31 29.21 9.09 1.14
CA SER A 31 28.20 9.23 2.20
C SER A 31 27.46 10.58 2.20
N CYS A 32 27.86 11.55 1.37
CA CYS A 32 27.22 12.88 1.28
C CYS A 32 26.35 13.09 0.04
N VAL A 33 26.21 12.08 -0.83
CA VAL A 33 25.21 12.09 -1.91
C VAL A 33 24.32 10.89 -1.72
N THR A 34 23.59 10.83 -0.63
CA THR A 34 22.25 10.27 -0.70
C THR A 34 21.38 11.30 -1.42
N GLU A 35 21.57 11.46 -2.73
CA GLU A 35 20.42 11.68 -3.56
C GLU A 35 19.43 10.63 -3.13
N THR A 36 18.39 11.04 -2.41
CA THR A 36 17.16 10.28 -2.29
C THR A 36 16.71 10.07 -3.71
N GLN A 37 17.15 8.96 -4.33
CA GLN A 37 16.57 8.52 -5.60
C GLN A 37 15.08 8.45 -5.33
N ALA A 38 14.38 9.47 -5.80
CA ALA A 38 12.93 9.55 -5.62
C ALA A 38 12.38 8.19 -6.07
N ALA A 39 11.76 7.47 -5.14
CA ALA A 39 11.31 6.12 -5.39
C ALA A 39 10.56 6.09 -6.71
N THR A 40 11.06 5.37 -7.69
CA THR A 40 10.44 5.26 -8.99
C THR A 40 9.56 4.02 -9.00
N LEU A 41 8.32 4.18 -9.48
CA LEU A 41 7.42 3.06 -9.70
C LEU A 41 7.94 2.22 -10.88
N SER A 42 8.85 1.28 -10.60
CA SER A 42 9.41 0.37 -11.60
C SER A 42 8.68 -0.98 -11.58
N GLY A 43 8.60 -1.64 -12.72
CA GLY A 43 8.31 -3.08 -12.80
C GLY A 43 6.84 -3.51 -12.85
N HIS A 44 5.85 -2.64 -12.95
CA HIS A 44 4.42 -3.03 -12.85
C HIS A 44 3.64 -2.99 -14.18
N GLY A 45 4.30 -2.92 -15.35
CA GLY A 45 3.60 -2.80 -16.64
C GLY A 45 2.71 -1.53 -16.71
N LEU A 46 3.10 -0.47 -15.99
CA LEU A 46 2.40 0.81 -16.00
C LEU A 46 2.74 1.60 -17.27
N SER A 47 1.76 2.25 -17.85
CA SER A 47 1.97 3.25 -18.88
C SER A 47 2.73 4.47 -18.34
N LYS A 48 3.39 5.26 -19.21
CA LYS A 48 4.06 6.52 -18.82
C LYS A 48 3.14 7.45 -18.04
N LYS A 49 1.87 7.53 -18.45
CA LYS A 49 0.86 8.38 -17.79
C LYS A 49 0.50 7.86 -16.40
N GLU A 50 0.31 6.55 -16.23
CA GLU A 50 0.06 5.94 -14.91
C GLU A 50 1.25 6.16 -13.98
N LYS A 51 2.48 5.92 -14.43
CA LYS A 51 3.69 6.19 -13.65
C LYS A 51 3.74 7.64 -13.15
N LYS A 52 3.55 8.61 -14.06
CA LYS A 52 3.56 10.04 -13.73
C LYS A 52 2.50 10.38 -12.67
N GLU A 53 1.25 9.97 -12.90
CA GLU A 53 0.14 10.31 -12.00
C GLU A 53 0.24 9.61 -10.65
N PHE A 54 0.58 8.33 -10.61
CA PHE A 54 0.75 7.59 -9.36
C PHE A 54 1.92 8.14 -8.54
N THR A 55 3.05 8.44 -9.17
CA THR A 55 4.18 9.10 -8.49
C THR A 55 3.78 10.46 -7.92
N ARG A 56 3.06 11.29 -8.69
CA ARG A 56 2.58 12.59 -8.23
C ARG A 56 1.66 12.47 -7.00
N ILE A 57 0.78 11.47 -6.99
CA ILE A 57 -0.13 11.20 -5.87
C ILE A 57 0.66 10.73 -4.65
N LEU A 58 1.60 9.81 -4.80
CA LEU A 58 2.43 9.32 -3.70
C LEU A 58 3.29 10.45 -3.10
N LYS A 59 3.93 11.28 -3.92
CA LYS A 59 4.66 12.47 -3.46
C LYS A 59 3.78 13.46 -2.69
N LYS A 60 2.53 13.66 -3.15
CA LYS A 60 1.57 14.52 -2.44
C LYS A 60 1.17 13.93 -1.09
N GLU A 61 0.95 12.63 -1.02
CA GLU A 61 0.58 11.94 0.23
C GLU A 61 1.75 11.93 1.22
N ALA A 62 2.97 11.65 0.76
CA ALA A 62 4.18 11.64 1.58
C ALA A 62 4.50 12.96 2.29
N LYS A 63 4.04 14.09 1.73
CA LYS A 63 4.23 15.45 2.32
C LYS A 63 3.21 15.81 3.39
N LYS A 64 2.17 15.00 3.60
CA LYS A 64 1.15 15.28 4.61
C LYS A 64 1.65 14.97 6.01
N LYS A 65 1.04 15.61 7.01
CA LYS A 65 1.31 15.35 8.42
C LYS A 65 0.84 13.95 8.79
N GLU A 66 1.70 13.18 9.43
CA GLU A 66 1.36 11.84 9.91
C GLU A 66 0.28 11.91 10.99
N ILE A 67 -0.63 10.94 10.98
CA ILE A 67 -1.61 10.75 12.06
C ILE A 67 -0.94 9.90 13.12
N THR A 68 -0.86 10.44 14.34
CA THR A 68 -0.34 9.77 15.53
C THR A 68 -1.44 9.68 16.58
N GLU A 69 -1.22 8.97 17.67
CA GLU A 69 -2.17 8.92 18.79
C GLU A 69 -2.51 10.31 19.31
N ASP A 70 -1.51 11.19 19.46
CA ASP A 70 -1.70 12.54 20.02
C ASP A 70 -2.53 13.47 19.13
N ASN A 71 -2.56 13.26 17.83
CA ASN A 71 -3.27 14.18 16.92
C ASN A 71 -4.47 13.58 16.21
N ARG A 72 -4.82 12.34 16.53
CA ARG A 72 -5.88 11.58 15.86
C ARG A 72 -7.24 12.26 15.90
N SER A 73 -7.68 12.68 17.06
CA SER A 73 -8.95 13.39 17.25
C SER A 73 -9.05 14.70 16.45
N TYR A 74 -7.92 15.34 16.21
CA TYR A 74 -7.83 16.53 15.36
C TYR A 74 -7.73 16.20 13.87
N ALA A 75 -7.20 15.03 13.53
CA ALA A 75 -6.91 14.61 12.16
C ALA A 75 -8.09 13.91 11.47
N THR A 76 -9.05 13.40 12.23
CA THR A 76 -10.18 12.62 11.74
C THR A 76 -11.52 13.24 12.17
N GLU A 77 -12.58 12.88 11.47
CA GLU A 77 -13.98 13.19 11.83
C GLU A 77 -14.91 12.10 11.28
N TRP A 78 -15.93 11.75 12.03
CA TRP A 78 -17.01 10.91 11.54
C TRP A 78 -18.07 11.74 10.84
N THR A 79 -18.52 11.29 9.69
CA THR A 79 -19.58 11.92 8.90
C THR A 79 -20.65 10.88 8.56
N ASP A 80 -21.75 11.30 8.00
CA ASP A 80 -22.80 10.43 7.44
C ASP A 80 -22.28 9.44 6.35
N LYS A 81 -21.12 9.74 5.77
CA LYS A 81 -20.42 8.91 4.77
C LYS A 81 -19.29 8.07 5.34
N GLY A 82 -19.13 8.02 6.65
CA GLY A 82 -18.08 7.30 7.36
C GLY A 82 -16.93 8.19 7.80
N LEU A 83 -15.81 7.56 8.16
CA LEU A 83 -14.60 8.22 8.66
C LEU A 83 -13.97 9.10 7.58
N ARG A 84 -13.76 10.37 7.89
CA ARG A 84 -13.09 11.35 7.04
C ARG A 84 -11.77 11.80 7.66
N ILE A 85 -10.72 11.82 6.85
CA ILE A 85 -9.42 12.37 7.23
C ILE A 85 -9.36 13.84 6.81
N LYS A 86 -9.09 14.73 7.77
CA LYS A 86 -9.04 16.17 7.53
C LYS A 86 -7.89 16.56 6.61
N LYS A 87 -8.07 17.66 5.91
CA LYS A 87 -7.08 18.18 4.95
C LYS A 87 -5.73 18.43 5.63
N GLY A 88 -4.64 17.97 5.00
CA GLY A 88 -3.28 18.16 5.51
C GLY A 88 -2.72 16.95 6.26
N TYR A 89 -3.57 16.03 6.70
CA TYR A 89 -3.14 14.79 7.35
C TYR A 89 -3.00 13.64 6.36
N ALA A 90 -2.01 12.75 6.60
CA ALA A 90 -1.79 11.55 5.83
C ALA A 90 -2.77 10.47 6.28
N GLY A 91 -3.72 10.12 5.41
CA GLY A 91 -4.61 8.99 5.65
C GLY A 91 -4.02 7.65 5.29
N TYR A 92 -2.83 7.65 4.67
CA TYR A 92 -2.20 6.46 4.13
C TYR A 92 -0.71 6.50 4.41
N ASP A 93 -0.17 5.38 4.85
CA ASP A 93 1.26 5.19 5.16
C ASP A 93 1.95 4.26 4.15
N SER A 94 1.18 3.45 3.46
CA SER A 94 1.68 2.43 2.56
C SER A 94 0.90 2.35 1.24
N TYR A 95 1.52 1.73 0.24
CA TYR A 95 0.91 1.56 -1.08
C TYR A 95 1.29 0.22 -1.72
N SER A 96 0.46 -0.23 -2.64
CA SER A 96 0.78 -1.29 -3.59
C SER A 96 0.18 -0.98 -4.96
N ILE A 97 0.73 -1.61 -6.01
CA ILE A 97 0.13 -1.59 -7.35
C ILE A 97 -0.52 -2.93 -7.59
N GLN A 98 -1.81 -2.90 -7.86
CA GLN A 98 -2.61 -4.09 -8.11
C GLN A 98 -3.21 -4.07 -9.52
N LYS A 99 -3.63 -5.23 -10.01
CA LYS A 99 -4.31 -5.35 -11.29
C LYS A 99 -5.72 -5.90 -11.08
N ILE A 100 -6.74 -5.09 -11.29
CA ILE A 100 -8.14 -5.51 -11.15
C ILE A 100 -8.75 -5.66 -12.55
N ASN A 101 -9.07 -6.88 -12.97
CA ASN A 101 -9.59 -7.20 -14.31
C ASN A 101 -8.79 -6.50 -15.43
N GLY A 102 -7.44 -6.63 -15.37
CA GLY A 102 -6.52 -6.03 -16.34
C GLY A 102 -6.20 -4.55 -16.12
N LYS A 103 -6.91 -3.82 -15.24
CA LYS A 103 -6.69 -2.41 -14.93
C LYS A 103 -5.65 -2.24 -13.84
N ASN A 104 -4.61 -1.44 -14.09
CA ASN A 104 -3.64 -1.06 -13.07
C ASN A 104 -4.29 -0.09 -12.06
N VAL A 105 -4.11 -0.37 -10.79
CA VAL A 105 -4.70 0.36 -9.68
C VAL A 105 -3.62 0.61 -8.62
N LEU A 106 -3.44 1.87 -8.24
CA LEU A 106 -2.66 2.25 -7.08
C LEU A 106 -3.54 2.11 -5.84
N CYS A 107 -3.23 1.16 -4.97
CA CYS A 107 -3.88 0.99 -3.69
C CYS A 107 -3.08 1.72 -2.61
N LEU A 108 -3.68 2.70 -1.97
CA LEU A 108 -3.18 3.37 -0.77
C LEU A 108 -3.84 2.72 0.43
N TYR A 109 -3.05 2.42 1.44
CA TYR A 109 -3.49 1.72 2.63
C TYR A 109 -2.99 2.46 3.87
N GLY A 110 -3.83 2.60 4.88
CA GLY A 110 -3.48 3.24 6.12
C GLY A 110 -4.31 2.74 7.29
N ASN A 111 -3.67 2.62 8.44
CA ASN A 111 -4.32 2.36 9.70
C ASN A 111 -4.67 3.69 10.36
N VAL A 112 -5.96 3.95 10.47
CA VAL A 112 -6.48 5.04 11.30
C VAL A 112 -7.02 4.38 12.55
N VAL A 113 -6.32 4.57 13.66
CA VAL A 113 -6.81 4.06 14.95
C VAL A 113 -7.79 5.08 15.49
N ASP A 114 -9.01 4.68 15.76
CA ASP A 114 -10.02 5.47 16.46
C ASP A 114 -10.04 5.05 17.93
N GLU A 115 -10.23 5.99 18.85
CA GLU A 115 -10.33 5.70 20.28
C GLU A 115 -11.53 4.79 20.64
N TYR A 116 -12.55 4.79 19.77
CA TYR A 116 -13.76 3.95 19.94
C TYR A 116 -13.72 2.65 19.15
N LEU A 117 -12.90 2.59 18.09
CA LEU A 117 -12.79 1.42 17.21
C LEU A 117 -11.32 1.08 17.05
N SER A 118 -10.83 0.11 17.80
CA SER A 118 -9.47 -0.38 17.65
C SER A 118 -9.26 -0.87 16.21
N GLY A 119 -8.45 -0.13 15.43
CA GLY A 119 -7.96 -0.62 14.15
C GLY A 119 -8.84 -0.36 12.93
N VAL A 120 -9.44 0.83 12.78
CA VAL A 120 -10.03 1.22 11.49
C VAL A 120 -8.94 1.33 10.44
N THR A 121 -9.07 0.56 9.38
CA THR A 121 -8.20 0.64 8.22
C THR A 121 -8.90 1.32 7.06
N THR A 122 -8.15 2.08 6.29
CA THR A 122 -8.64 2.74 5.08
C THR A 122 -7.90 2.23 3.87
N CYS A 123 -8.63 1.99 2.79
CA CYS A 123 -8.06 1.64 1.49
C CYS A 123 -8.61 2.58 0.43
N LYS A 124 -7.72 3.25 -0.28
CA LYS A 124 -8.08 4.09 -1.43
C LYS A 124 -7.44 3.56 -2.69
N MET A 125 -8.25 3.27 -3.66
CA MET A 125 -7.82 2.77 -4.96
C MET A 125 -7.91 3.87 -6.01
N ILE A 126 -6.81 4.09 -6.73
CA ILE A 126 -6.66 5.15 -7.71
C ILE A 126 -6.30 4.51 -9.05
N TYR A 127 -7.03 4.88 -10.07
CA TYR A 127 -6.86 4.36 -11.43
C TYR A 127 -7.17 5.42 -12.49
N LEU A 128 -6.73 5.20 -13.71
CA LEU A 128 -6.94 6.13 -14.81
C LEU A 128 -7.97 5.59 -15.80
N VAL A 129 -8.94 6.42 -16.17
CA VAL A 129 -9.90 6.15 -17.24
C VAL A 129 -9.80 7.28 -18.26
N ASN A 130 -9.46 6.98 -19.49
CA ASN A 130 -9.23 7.98 -20.55
C ASN A 130 -8.29 9.10 -20.09
N GLY A 131 -7.26 8.71 -19.33
CA GLY A 131 -6.29 9.63 -18.77
C GLY A 131 -6.73 10.48 -17.60
N LYS A 132 -7.96 10.39 -17.14
CA LYS A 132 -8.49 11.08 -15.95
C LYS A 132 -8.37 10.17 -14.74
N VAL A 133 -7.94 10.74 -13.62
CA VAL A 133 -7.86 10.02 -12.32
C VAL A 133 -9.28 9.75 -11.81
N LYS A 134 -9.51 8.51 -11.44
CA LYS A 134 -10.71 8.03 -10.73
C LYS A 134 -10.29 7.39 -9.42
N THR A 135 -11.19 7.40 -8.46
CA THR A 135 -10.95 6.83 -7.12
C THR A 135 -12.10 5.93 -6.71
N TYR A 136 -11.76 4.90 -5.95
CA TYR A 136 -12.64 4.11 -5.11
C TYR A 136 -12.05 4.12 -3.71
N ALA A 137 -12.83 4.28 -2.68
CA ALA A 137 -12.37 4.28 -1.30
C ALA A 137 -13.26 3.38 -0.46
N ASP A 138 -12.65 2.72 0.48
CA ASP A 138 -13.30 1.87 1.45
C ASP A 138 -12.66 2.05 2.84
N ALA A 139 -13.40 1.78 3.87
CA ALA A 139 -12.93 1.80 5.24
C ALA A 139 -13.64 0.70 6.02
N GLY A 140 -12.94 0.10 6.96
CA GLY A 140 -13.50 -0.95 7.81
C GLY A 140 -12.49 -1.38 8.85
N THR A 141 -12.98 -2.08 9.86
CA THR A 141 -12.13 -2.62 10.90
C THR A 141 -11.32 -3.78 10.33
N HIS A 142 -10.00 -3.67 10.41
CA HIS A 142 -9.08 -4.66 9.82
C HIS A 142 -9.33 -4.96 8.33
N LEU A 143 -9.66 -3.91 7.55
CA LEU A 143 -9.83 -4.02 6.10
C LEU A 143 -8.50 -4.36 5.42
N VAL A 144 -8.45 -5.48 4.70
CA VAL A 144 -7.25 -5.92 4.00
C VAL A 144 -7.54 -6.42 2.59
N VAL A 145 -6.56 -6.24 1.70
CA VAL A 145 -6.55 -6.91 0.41
C VAL A 145 -5.97 -8.31 0.60
N ARG A 146 -6.78 -9.33 0.41
CA ARG A 146 -6.39 -10.74 0.63
C ARG A 146 -5.72 -11.40 -0.58
N GLY A 147 -6.04 -10.98 -1.76
CA GLY A 147 -5.50 -11.61 -2.96
C GLY A 147 -6.39 -11.45 -4.18
N TYR A 148 -6.29 -12.41 -5.09
CA TYR A 148 -7.01 -12.40 -6.36
C TYR A 148 -7.79 -13.68 -6.55
N SER A 149 -9.00 -13.56 -7.10
CA SER A 149 -9.73 -14.66 -7.74
C SER A 149 -9.87 -14.40 -9.24
N SER A 150 -10.39 -15.36 -9.98
CA SER A 150 -10.78 -15.18 -11.39
C SER A 150 -11.84 -14.07 -11.56
N LYS A 151 -12.53 -13.70 -10.49
CA LYS A 151 -13.61 -12.71 -10.49
C LYS A 151 -13.13 -11.29 -10.17
N GLY A 152 -11.99 -11.14 -9.51
CA GLY A 152 -11.46 -9.82 -9.16
C GLY A 152 -10.54 -9.83 -7.94
N LEU A 153 -10.38 -8.68 -7.32
CA LEU A 153 -9.56 -8.51 -6.13
C LEU A 153 -10.40 -8.84 -4.88
N ILE A 154 -9.88 -9.74 -4.04
CA ILE A 154 -10.54 -10.15 -2.80
C ILE A 154 -10.19 -9.16 -1.70
N MET A 155 -11.23 -8.61 -1.08
CA MET A 155 -11.17 -7.77 0.12
C MET A 155 -11.75 -8.54 1.30
N ASP A 156 -11.24 -8.25 2.48
CA ASP A 156 -11.69 -8.82 3.74
C ASP A 156 -11.81 -7.72 4.80
N ILE A 157 -12.89 -7.75 5.55
CA ILE A 157 -13.10 -6.94 6.76
C ILE A 157 -13.08 -7.92 7.93
N GLY A 158 -11.94 -7.95 8.65
CA GLY A 158 -11.64 -9.02 9.60
C GLY A 158 -12.65 -9.16 10.74
N ASP A 159 -13.04 -8.06 11.37
CA ASP A 159 -13.89 -8.09 12.58
C ASP A 159 -15.30 -8.61 12.33
N ILE A 160 -15.82 -8.41 11.13
CA ILE A 160 -17.16 -8.88 10.76
C ILE A 160 -17.11 -10.08 9.82
N ALA A 161 -15.95 -10.73 9.68
CA ALA A 161 -15.69 -11.85 8.77
C ALA A 161 -16.34 -11.67 7.38
N CYS A 162 -16.29 -10.45 6.86
CA CYS A 162 -16.90 -10.12 5.59
C CYS A 162 -15.86 -10.15 4.47
N ASN A 163 -16.08 -11.03 3.50
CA ASN A 163 -15.33 -11.01 2.25
C ASN A 163 -16.16 -10.39 1.13
N TYR A 164 -15.52 -9.67 0.21
CA TYR A 164 -16.15 -9.16 -0.99
C TYR A 164 -15.15 -9.05 -2.15
N ILE A 165 -15.67 -8.93 -3.36
CA ILE A 165 -14.88 -8.87 -4.58
C ILE A 165 -14.94 -7.47 -5.18
N LEU A 166 -13.78 -6.89 -5.45
CA LEU A 166 -13.67 -5.69 -6.27
C LEU A 166 -13.42 -6.06 -7.72
N THR A 167 -14.25 -5.50 -8.60
CA THR A 167 -14.15 -5.67 -10.05
C THR A 167 -14.01 -4.33 -10.74
N TYR A 168 -13.25 -4.30 -11.84
CA TYR A 168 -13.24 -3.15 -12.75
C TYR A 168 -14.06 -3.47 -13.99
N LYS A 169 -15.12 -2.68 -14.23
CA LYS A 169 -15.98 -2.79 -15.41
C LYS A 169 -16.54 -1.42 -15.78
N ASN A 170 -16.58 -1.12 -17.08
CA ASN A 170 -17.14 0.13 -17.63
C ASN A 170 -16.57 1.40 -16.98
N GLY A 171 -15.24 1.45 -16.79
CA GLY A 171 -14.56 2.62 -16.24
C GLY A 171 -14.71 2.80 -14.72
N LYS A 172 -15.28 1.83 -14.00
CA LYS A 172 -15.53 1.94 -12.55
C LYS A 172 -15.07 0.69 -11.80
N ILE A 173 -14.52 0.88 -10.60
CA ILE A 173 -14.35 -0.19 -9.61
C ILE A 173 -15.65 -0.30 -8.83
N LYS A 174 -16.13 -1.53 -8.62
CA LYS A 174 -17.34 -1.84 -7.86
C LYS A 174 -17.07 -3.02 -6.94
N ALA A 175 -17.59 -2.93 -5.72
CA ALA A 175 -17.66 -4.04 -4.78
C ALA A 175 -18.91 -4.88 -5.06
N SER A 176 -18.77 -6.18 -4.89
CA SER A 176 -19.85 -7.14 -5.11
C SER A 176 -19.59 -8.44 -4.37
N ASN A 177 -20.58 -9.33 -4.36
CA ASN A 177 -20.49 -10.68 -3.78
C ASN A 177 -20.06 -10.65 -2.30
N TYR A 178 -20.64 -9.73 -1.52
CA TYR A 178 -20.44 -9.68 -0.08
C TYR A 178 -20.89 -11.00 0.55
N LEU A 179 -20.01 -11.58 1.36
CA LEU A 179 -20.22 -12.84 2.03
C LEU A 179 -19.72 -12.75 3.46
N TYR A 180 -20.62 -12.87 4.40
CA TYR A 180 -20.35 -12.78 5.83
C TYR A 180 -20.25 -14.19 6.41
N GLY A 181 -19.13 -14.46 7.07
CA GLY A 181 -18.90 -15.68 7.83
C GLY A 181 -19.49 -15.60 9.23
N ASP A 182 -19.35 -16.68 9.95
CA ASP A 182 -19.76 -16.77 11.34
C ASP A 182 -18.55 -16.58 12.26
N ASN A 183 -18.46 -15.40 12.91
CA ASN A 183 -17.43 -15.12 13.90
C ASN A 183 -17.77 -15.60 15.32
N THR A 184 -19.04 -15.96 15.55
CA THR A 184 -19.54 -16.27 16.90
C THR A 184 -19.66 -17.77 17.15
N GLY A 185 -19.60 -18.59 16.10
CA GLY A 185 -19.86 -20.03 16.18
C GLY A 185 -21.35 -20.38 16.30
N GLU A 186 -22.25 -19.40 16.14
CA GLU A 186 -23.70 -19.57 16.24
C GLU A 186 -24.37 -19.97 14.92
N GLY A 187 -23.58 -20.18 13.86
CA GLY A 187 -24.11 -20.54 12.54
C GLY A 187 -24.71 -19.35 11.77
N ASN A 188 -24.32 -18.13 12.09
CA ASN A 188 -24.83 -16.92 11.46
C ASN A 188 -24.09 -16.58 10.17
N TYR A 189 -24.61 -17.01 9.03
CA TYR A 189 -24.08 -16.69 7.71
C TYR A 189 -25.00 -15.74 6.95
N ALA A 190 -24.42 -14.82 6.18
CA ALA A 190 -25.21 -13.88 5.39
C ALA A 190 -24.53 -13.51 4.07
N LYS A 191 -25.31 -12.98 3.12
CA LYS A 191 -24.84 -12.44 1.85
C LYS A 191 -25.46 -11.07 1.54
N GLY A 192 -24.86 -10.38 0.56
CA GLY A 192 -25.28 -9.05 0.12
C GLY A 192 -24.69 -7.93 0.97
N ILE A 193 -24.90 -6.70 0.53
CA ILE A 193 -24.41 -5.51 1.24
C ILE A 193 -24.99 -5.50 2.66
N GLN A 194 -24.13 -5.31 3.66
CA GLN A 194 -24.49 -5.28 5.10
C GLN A 194 -25.14 -6.58 5.60
N GLY A 195 -24.86 -7.73 4.97
CA GLY A 195 -25.42 -9.01 5.43
C GLY A 195 -26.95 -9.11 5.38
N LYS A 196 -27.60 -8.38 4.47
CA LYS A 196 -29.08 -8.27 4.42
C LYS A 196 -29.82 -9.59 4.24
N THR A 197 -29.17 -10.62 3.71
CA THR A 197 -29.80 -11.90 3.45
C THR A 197 -29.12 -12.99 4.26
N LYS A 198 -29.77 -13.51 5.29
CA LYS A 198 -29.31 -14.72 6.00
C LYS A 198 -29.31 -15.92 5.05
N ILE A 199 -28.32 -16.78 5.18
CA ILE A 199 -28.15 -17.99 4.38
C ILE A 199 -27.71 -19.15 5.28
N SER A 200 -27.86 -20.37 4.78
CA SER A 200 -27.34 -21.57 5.45
C SER A 200 -25.81 -21.66 5.28
N LYS A 201 -25.17 -22.46 6.14
CA LYS A 201 -23.75 -22.80 5.98
C LYS A 201 -23.45 -23.41 4.61
N SER A 202 -24.30 -24.32 4.13
CA SER A 202 -24.13 -24.96 2.82
C SER A 202 -24.17 -23.95 1.66
N GLU A 203 -25.06 -22.96 1.74
CA GLU A 203 -25.13 -21.88 0.75
C GLU A 203 -23.89 -20.95 0.85
N TYR A 204 -23.42 -20.66 2.07
CA TYR A 204 -22.18 -19.94 2.29
C TYR A 204 -20.99 -20.65 1.63
N ASP A 205 -20.81 -21.95 1.92
CA ASP A 205 -19.72 -22.76 1.38
C ASP A 205 -19.77 -22.81 -0.16
N ARG A 206 -20.98 -22.91 -0.73
CA ARG A 206 -21.19 -22.88 -2.19
C ARG A 206 -20.78 -21.55 -2.80
N ILE A 207 -21.16 -20.43 -2.19
CA ILE A 207 -20.78 -19.07 -2.65
C ILE A 207 -19.28 -18.87 -2.48
N PHE A 208 -18.72 -19.24 -1.33
CA PHE A 208 -17.30 -19.14 -1.06
C PHE A 208 -16.49 -19.92 -2.11
N LYS A 209 -16.86 -21.18 -2.36
CA LYS A 209 -16.22 -22.00 -3.41
C LYS A 209 -16.31 -21.36 -4.79
N LYS A 210 -17.43 -20.74 -5.12
CA LYS A 210 -17.66 -20.13 -6.45
C LYS A 210 -16.83 -18.87 -6.68
N TYR A 211 -16.65 -18.02 -5.68
CA TYR A 211 -16.09 -16.69 -5.84
C TYR A 211 -14.70 -16.52 -5.23
N TYR A 212 -14.36 -17.30 -4.22
CA TYR A 212 -13.15 -17.12 -3.41
C TYR A 212 -12.20 -18.31 -3.43
N ALA A 213 -12.67 -19.55 -3.61
CA ALA A 213 -11.82 -20.75 -3.47
C ALA A 213 -10.76 -20.91 -4.56
N ASP A 214 -10.94 -20.31 -5.74
CA ASP A 214 -9.90 -20.19 -6.77
C ASP A 214 -8.94 -19.00 -6.47
N GLY A 215 -9.23 -18.30 -5.39
CA GLY A 215 -8.45 -17.15 -4.94
C GLY A 215 -7.05 -17.57 -4.53
N LYS A 216 -6.07 -17.06 -5.24
CA LYS A 216 -4.70 -17.08 -4.75
C LYS A 216 -4.58 -16.01 -3.67
N TYR A 217 -4.76 -16.41 -2.41
CA TYR A 217 -4.44 -15.58 -1.28
C TYR A 217 -2.94 -15.30 -1.33
N LYS A 218 -2.58 -14.16 -1.88
CA LYS A 218 -1.20 -13.68 -1.90
C LYS A 218 -1.09 -12.62 -0.83
N ASN A 219 -0.12 -12.78 0.05
CA ASN A 219 0.30 -11.68 0.91
C ASN A 219 0.72 -10.51 0.02
N ILE A 220 -0.12 -9.50 -0.08
CA ILE A 220 0.16 -8.30 -0.85
C ILE A 220 1.22 -7.52 -0.08
N LYS A 221 2.39 -7.37 -0.68
CA LYS A 221 3.46 -6.57 -0.09
C LYS A 221 3.15 -5.09 -0.31
N TYR A 222 2.91 -4.39 0.77
CA TYR A 222 2.82 -2.94 0.78
C TYR A 222 4.20 -2.31 0.94
N LYS A 223 4.42 -1.19 0.26
CA LYS A 223 5.63 -0.37 0.32
C LYS A 223 5.32 0.92 1.03
N SER A 224 6.28 1.45 1.81
CA SER A 224 6.09 2.73 2.49
C SER A 224 5.95 3.89 1.53
N ILE A 225 4.97 4.76 1.77
CA ILE A 225 4.79 6.03 1.06
C ILE A 225 5.90 7.03 1.43
N LYS A 226 6.52 6.91 2.60
CA LYS A 226 7.63 7.78 3.04
C LYS A 226 8.82 7.78 2.07
N ALA A 227 8.99 6.73 1.27
CA ALA A 227 10.02 6.66 0.23
C ALA A 227 9.86 7.73 -0.89
N PHE A 228 8.74 8.45 -0.93
CA PHE A 228 8.44 9.52 -1.89
C PHE A 228 8.58 10.96 -1.30
N LYS A 229 9.10 11.07 -0.07
CA LYS A 229 9.40 12.38 0.55
C LYS A 229 10.44 13.16 -0.22
#